data_5e709c9448b676b2c07c885fdaaa43d1
#
_entry.id   5e709c9448b676b2c07c885fdaaa43d1
#
_cell.length_a   1.000
_cell.length_b   1.000
_cell.length_c   1.000
_cell.angle_alpha   90.00
_cell.angle_beta   90.00
_cell.angle_gamma   90.00
#
_symmetry.space_group_name_H-M   'P 1'
#
loop_
_entity.id
_entity.type
_entity.pdbx_description
1 polymer ?
#
loop_
_entity_poly.entity_id
_entity_poly.type
_entity_poly.pdbx_seq_one_letter_code
_entity_poly.pdbx_strand_id
1 'polypeptide(L)'
;MAWFEESPIHFRDTACIERPTHMNASENTYAYPNGIAGPAPEPAPGDDAADSRLRRIMGDDGMDRLANATVMVLGLGGVGSSCVEALVRGGVGRLVLIDRDVVSPSNVNRQVIAFQSTMGRRKIDVMREMCLDINPNARVITKHSFVLAETFDDLYAECLEECDGRIDFVLDCIDTISTKIFVAEFAQEHGLRLISAMGAGNKLQPECLRAADLYETVNDPISRIMRKECRKRGIKHLRVVYSCEQPVPVPVREGAPRSERSNLGTASYMPPMMGQMIAAETLRAIAHVGEFAD
;
A
#
# COMPACT_ATOMS: atom_id res chain seq x y z
N MET A 1 10.13 12.91 37.14
CA MET A 1 9.20 14.06 37.20
C MET A 1 9.90 15.21 36.52
N ALA A 2 9.63 15.44 35.22
CA ALA A 2 9.90 16.64 34.44
C ALA A 2 9.89 16.24 32.94
N TRP A 3 8.69 16.00 32.38
CA TRP A 3 8.52 15.71 30.95
C TRP A 3 7.44 16.59 30.29
N PHE A 4 6.97 17.62 31.01
CA PHE A 4 5.97 18.56 30.47
C PHE A 4 6.28 19.97 30.95
N GLU A 5 7.26 20.62 30.31
CA GLU A 5 7.33 22.09 30.27
C GLU A 5 7.96 22.54 28.94
N GLU A 6 7.09 23.13 28.12
CA GLU A 6 7.25 24.19 27.15
C GLU A 6 8.13 23.97 25.91
N SER A 7 7.48 23.54 24.83
CA SER A 7 7.63 24.23 23.55
C SER A 7 6.32 24.12 22.76
N PRO A 8 5.69 25.24 22.34
CA PRO A 8 4.53 25.17 21.48
C PRO A 8 4.97 24.59 20.13
N ILE A 9 4.47 23.39 19.81
CA ILE A 9 4.58 22.82 18.48
C ILE A 9 3.77 23.76 17.56
N HIS A 10 4.45 24.64 16.87
CA HIS A 10 3.87 25.38 15.76
C HIS A 10 3.57 24.36 14.65
N PHE A 11 2.33 23.91 14.58
CA PHE A 11 1.78 23.34 13.37
C PHE A 11 1.79 24.44 12.30
N ARG A 12 2.83 24.47 11.47
CA ARG A 12 2.80 25.25 10.25
C ARG A 12 1.79 24.59 9.33
N ASP A 13 0.83 25.40 8.91
CA ASP A 13 -0.20 25.10 7.93
C ASP A 13 0.29 24.19 6.80
N THR A 14 0.03 22.90 6.94
CA THR A 14 -0.23 22.08 5.78
C THR A 14 -1.71 22.28 5.51
N ALA A 15 -2.06 22.69 4.30
CA ALA A 15 -3.45 22.79 3.87
C ALA A 15 -4.18 21.49 4.19
N CYS A 16 -4.67 21.40 5.41
CA CYS A 16 -5.65 20.42 5.80
C CYS A 16 -6.92 20.78 5.04
N ILE A 17 -7.47 19.82 4.33
CA ILE A 17 -8.83 19.80 3.84
C ILE A 17 -9.70 20.52 4.88
N GLU A 18 -10.25 21.67 4.51
CA GLU A 18 -11.15 22.44 5.37
C GLU A 18 -12.26 21.49 5.86
N ARG A 19 -12.35 21.31 7.16
CA ARG A 19 -13.49 20.61 7.74
C ARG A 19 -14.73 21.41 7.37
N PRO A 20 -15.79 20.77 6.82
CA PRO A 20 -17.06 21.45 6.66
C PRO A 20 -17.57 21.80 8.06
N THR A 21 -17.47 23.06 8.42
CA THR A 21 -18.05 23.64 9.62
C THR A 21 -19.51 23.96 9.35
N HIS A 22 -20.40 23.01 9.42
CA HIS A 22 -21.83 23.23 9.73
C HIS A 22 -22.54 21.86 9.82
N MET A 23 -22.58 21.31 11.03
CA MET A 23 -23.61 20.35 11.38
C MET A 23 -24.87 21.13 11.73
N ASN A 24 -25.86 21.11 10.86
CA ASN A 24 -27.20 21.52 11.22
C ASN A 24 -27.91 20.34 11.90
N ALA A 25 -28.19 20.47 13.19
CA ALA A 25 -28.75 19.41 14.02
C ALA A 25 -30.20 19.03 13.72
N SER A 26 -30.81 19.53 12.65
CA SER A 26 -32.21 19.33 12.31
C SER A 26 -32.49 18.53 11.00
N GLU A 27 -31.45 18.16 10.27
CA GLU A 27 -31.60 17.29 9.10
C GLU A 27 -30.54 16.20 9.13
N ASN A 28 -30.97 14.96 9.27
CA ASN A 28 -30.12 13.74 9.30
C ASN A 28 -29.62 13.42 7.86
N THR A 29 -29.02 14.41 7.21
CA THR A 29 -28.45 14.29 5.86
C THR A 29 -26.93 14.28 5.96
N TYR A 30 -26.32 13.17 5.62
CA TYR A 30 -24.86 13.06 5.45
C TYR A 30 -24.54 13.56 4.04
N ALA A 31 -23.81 14.67 3.93
CA ALA A 31 -23.23 15.09 2.66
C ALA A 31 -21.90 14.34 2.47
N TYR A 32 -21.88 13.34 1.58
CA TYR A 32 -20.64 12.72 1.12
C TYR A 32 -19.80 13.72 0.29
N PRO A 33 -18.46 13.63 0.27
CA PRO A 33 -17.59 14.53 -0.50
C PRO A 33 -17.89 14.57 -2.01
N ASN A 34 -18.67 13.62 -2.53
CA ASN A 34 -19.11 13.52 -3.92
C ASN A 34 -20.47 14.21 -4.23
N GLY A 35 -21.00 15.00 -3.29
CA GLY A 35 -22.22 15.79 -3.52
C GLY A 35 -23.53 14.99 -3.52
N ILE A 36 -23.52 13.72 -3.19
CA ILE A 36 -24.74 12.91 -3.04
C ILE A 36 -25.30 13.14 -1.64
N ALA A 37 -26.34 13.97 -1.52
CA ALA A 37 -27.11 14.10 -0.28
C ALA A 37 -28.16 12.98 -0.22
N GLY A 38 -27.99 12.07 0.73
CA GLY A 38 -28.96 11.02 1.04
C GLY A 38 -29.02 10.77 2.54
N PRO A 39 -30.13 10.28 3.10
CA PRO A 39 -30.15 9.83 4.48
C PRO A 39 -29.13 8.71 4.63
N ALA A 40 -28.30 8.77 5.70
CA ALA A 40 -27.47 7.63 6.06
C ALA A 40 -28.39 6.40 6.19
N PRO A 41 -28.08 5.27 5.56
CA PRO A 41 -28.90 4.07 5.70
C PRO A 41 -28.94 3.70 7.19
N GLU A 42 -30.13 3.57 7.76
CA GLU A 42 -30.28 3.04 9.12
C GLU A 42 -29.74 1.60 9.11
N PRO A 43 -28.88 1.23 10.05
CA PRO A 43 -28.42 -0.14 10.15
C PRO A 43 -29.62 -1.04 10.41
N ALA A 44 -29.82 -2.03 9.54
CA ALA A 44 -30.83 -3.05 9.80
C ALA A 44 -30.54 -3.72 11.14
N PRO A 45 -31.52 -3.94 12.02
CA PRO A 45 -31.33 -4.62 13.28
C PRO A 45 -30.78 -6.02 13.02
N GLY A 46 -29.54 -6.29 13.46
CA GLY A 46 -28.87 -7.58 13.32
C GLY A 46 -27.87 -7.71 12.19
N ASP A 47 -27.49 -6.64 11.48
CA ASP A 47 -26.43 -6.67 10.46
C ASP A 47 -25.04 -6.61 11.14
N ASP A 48 -24.53 -7.78 11.51
CA ASP A 48 -23.17 -8.00 12.05
C ASP A 48 -22.26 -8.70 11.03
N ALA A 49 -22.51 -8.50 9.73
CA ALA A 49 -21.67 -9.01 8.68
C ALA A 49 -20.28 -8.35 8.71
N ALA A 50 -19.25 -9.11 8.39
CA ALA A 50 -17.85 -8.65 8.47
C ALA A 50 -17.57 -7.40 7.61
N ASP A 51 -18.33 -7.20 6.52
CA ASP A 51 -18.19 -6.08 5.58
C ASP A 51 -19.22 -4.96 5.79
N SER A 52 -20.15 -5.09 6.77
CA SER A 52 -21.27 -4.17 6.96
C SER A 52 -20.83 -2.70 7.10
N ARG A 53 -19.75 -2.44 7.84
CA ARG A 53 -19.22 -1.09 8.03
C ARG A 53 -18.57 -0.53 6.77
N LEU A 54 -17.88 -1.38 6.02
CA LEU A 54 -17.23 -0.99 4.77
C LEU A 54 -18.26 -0.70 3.68
N ARG A 55 -19.31 -1.53 3.61
CA ARG A 55 -20.44 -1.38 2.67
C ARG A 55 -21.14 -0.02 2.83
N ARG A 56 -21.22 0.51 4.06
CA ARG A 56 -21.80 1.84 4.32
C ARG A 56 -21.05 3.00 3.64
N ILE A 57 -19.74 2.86 3.42
CA ILE A 57 -18.91 3.92 2.82
C ILE A 57 -18.51 3.63 1.38
N MET A 58 -18.45 2.37 0.98
CA MET A 58 -18.09 1.97 -0.39
C MET A 58 -19.33 1.75 -1.28
N GLY A 59 -20.51 1.55 -0.67
CA GLY A 59 -21.74 1.18 -1.35
C GLY A 59 -21.74 -0.27 -1.82
N ASP A 60 -22.90 -0.81 -2.21
CA ASP A 60 -23.03 -2.17 -2.70
C ASP A 60 -22.26 -2.38 -4.00
N ASP A 61 -22.39 -1.47 -4.95
CA ASP A 61 -21.65 -1.52 -6.22
C ASP A 61 -20.14 -1.46 -6.04
N GLY A 62 -19.66 -0.67 -5.07
CA GLY A 62 -18.24 -0.60 -4.72
C GLY A 62 -17.74 -1.92 -4.15
N MET A 63 -18.52 -2.53 -3.26
CA MET A 63 -18.19 -3.85 -2.69
C MET A 63 -18.20 -4.95 -3.74
N ASP A 64 -19.14 -4.92 -4.68
CA ASP A 64 -19.19 -5.89 -5.78
C ASP A 64 -17.98 -5.73 -6.72
N ARG A 65 -17.55 -4.50 -7.01
CA ARG A 65 -16.32 -4.26 -7.77
C ARG A 65 -15.10 -4.80 -7.04
N LEU A 66 -14.99 -4.57 -5.73
CA LEU A 66 -13.89 -5.08 -4.90
C LEU A 66 -13.87 -6.62 -4.87
N ALA A 67 -15.01 -7.25 -4.67
CA ALA A 67 -15.13 -8.72 -4.64
C ALA A 67 -14.76 -9.37 -5.99
N ASN A 68 -14.92 -8.67 -7.10
CA ASN A 68 -14.55 -9.15 -8.43
C ASN A 68 -13.14 -8.71 -8.89
N ALA A 69 -12.45 -7.88 -8.11
CA ALA A 69 -11.14 -7.37 -8.48
C ALA A 69 -10.01 -8.36 -8.22
N THR A 70 -8.98 -8.26 -9.06
CA THR A 70 -7.71 -8.98 -8.91
C THR A 70 -6.57 -7.98 -8.68
N VAL A 71 -5.85 -8.12 -7.59
CA VAL A 71 -4.70 -7.28 -7.24
C VAL A 71 -3.44 -8.11 -7.08
N MET A 72 -2.40 -7.79 -7.85
CA MET A 72 -1.09 -8.42 -7.75
C MET A 72 -0.20 -7.57 -6.83
N VAL A 73 0.43 -8.20 -5.84
CA VAL A 73 1.36 -7.54 -4.92
C VAL A 73 2.74 -8.17 -5.02
N LEU A 74 3.72 -7.34 -5.38
CA LEU A 74 5.11 -7.70 -5.53
C LEU A 74 5.89 -7.32 -4.27
N GLY A 75 6.34 -8.34 -3.52
CA GLY A 75 7.05 -8.18 -2.25
C GLY A 75 6.12 -8.13 -1.02
N LEU A 76 6.42 -8.97 -0.02
CA LEU A 76 5.67 -9.10 1.24
C LEU A 76 6.53 -8.66 2.45
N GLY A 77 7.26 -7.56 2.26
CA GLY A 77 7.98 -6.86 3.34
C GLY A 77 7.06 -6.06 4.26
N GLY A 78 7.61 -5.05 4.95
CA GLY A 78 6.83 -4.19 5.85
C GLY A 78 5.72 -3.41 5.14
N VAL A 79 5.94 -2.97 3.90
CA VAL A 79 4.94 -2.30 3.07
C VAL A 79 3.94 -3.31 2.53
N GLY A 80 4.41 -4.34 1.81
CA GLY A 80 3.54 -5.27 1.10
C GLY A 80 2.66 -6.11 2.01
N SER A 81 3.17 -6.62 3.13
CA SER A 81 2.35 -7.43 4.05
C SER A 81 1.20 -6.62 4.66
N SER A 82 1.45 -5.36 5.03
CA SER A 82 0.41 -4.46 5.55
C SER A 82 -0.57 -4.00 4.46
N CYS A 83 -0.08 -3.86 3.22
CA CYS A 83 -0.93 -3.57 2.07
C CYS A 83 -1.91 -4.73 1.79
N VAL A 84 -1.41 -5.97 1.75
CA VAL A 84 -2.23 -7.16 1.54
C VAL A 84 -3.27 -7.34 2.64
N GLU A 85 -2.89 -7.11 3.90
CA GLU A 85 -3.86 -7.13 5.01
C GLU A 85 -5.02 -6.15 4.77
N ALA A 86 -4.71 -4.91 4.40
CA ALA A 86 -5.73 -3.91 4.13
C ALA A 86 -6.62 -4.27 2.93
N LEU A 87 -6.04 -4.80 1.85
CA LEU A 87 -6.77 -5.23 0.66
C LEU A 87 -7.76 -6.36 0.96
N VAL A 88 -7.32 -7.38 1.70
CA VAL A 88 -8.21 -8.52 2.02
C VAL A 88 -9.31 -8.12 3.00
N ARG A 89 -9.03 -7.25 3.98
CA ARG A 89 -10.05 -6.64 4.86
C ARG A 89 -10.99 -5.72 4.09
N GLY A 90 -10.47 -5.08 3.03
CA GLY A 90 -11.23 -4.22 2.12
C GLY A 90 -12.11 -4.98 1.13
N GLY A 91 -12.13 -6.33 1.16
CA GLY A 91 -13.03 -7.14 0.34
C GLY A 91 -12.50 -7.45 -1.07
N VAL A 92 -11.21 -7.24 -1.36
CA VAL A 92 -10.63 -7.66 -2.65
C VAL A 92 -10.75 -9.17 -2.80
N GLY A 93 -11.43 -9.60 -3.87
CA GLY A 93 -11.79 -11.00 -4.06
C GLY A 93 -10.65 -11.89 -4.54
N ARG A 94 -9.66 -11.34 -5.26
CA ARG A 94 -8.51 -12.12 -5.74
C ARG A 94 -7.19 -11.38 -5.50
N LEU A 95 -6.23 -12.09 -4.91
CA LEU A 95 -4.91 -11.60 -4.62
C LEU A 95 -3.85 -12.50 -5.25
N VAL A 96 -2.87 -11.91 -5.94
CA VAL A 96 -1.67 -12.59 -6.42
C VAL A 96 -0.49 -12.08 -5.62
N LEU A 97 0.16 -12.94 -4.86
CA LEU A 97 1.22 -12.60 -3.92
C LEU A 97 2.55 -13.18 -4.38
N ILE A 98 3.54 -12.32 -4.64
CA ILE A 98 4.86 -12.74 -5.12
C ILE A 98 5.93 -12.29 -4.13
N ASP A 99 6.60 -13.25 -3.53
CA ASP A 99 7.75 -13.04 -2.64
C ASP A 99 8.57 -14.34 -2.56
N ARG A 100 9.89 -14.23 -2.43
CA ARG A 100 10.78 -15.41 -2.32
C ARG A 100 11.29 -15.66 -0.90
N ASP A 101 11.11 -14.73 0.00
CA ASP A 101 11.76 -14.74 1.30
C ASP A 101 11.03 -15.65 2.30
N VAL A 102 11.76 -15.94 3.36
CA VAL A 102 11.21 -16.50 4.59
C VAL A 102 11.12 -15.42 5.67
N VAL A 103 10.25 -15.64 6.64
CA VAL A 103 10.16 -14.77 7.83
C VAL A 103 11.45 -14.90 8.64
N SER A 104 12.05 -13.76 8.98
CA SER A 104 13.29 -13.67 9.75
C SER A 104 13.15 -12.77 10.98
N PRO A 105 14.03 -12.91 12.01
CA PRO A 105 13.95 -12.10 13.22
C PRO A 105 13.97 -10.60 12.99
N SER A 106 14.72 -10.13 11.96
CA SER A 106 14.79 -8.71 11.60
C SER A 106 13.49 -8.16 11.00
N ASN A 107 12.49 -9.00 10.73
CA ASN A 107 11.20 -8.61 10.17
C ASN A 107 10.18 -8.24 11.23
N VAL A 108 10.34 -8.75 12.47
CA VAL A 108 9.35 -8.65 13.56
C VAL A 108 8.93 -7.21 13.85
N ASN A 109 9.87 -6.27 13.70
CA ASN A 109 9.59 -4.88 14.03
C ASN A 109 8.59 -4.19 13.10
N ARG A 110 8.27 -4.76 11.88
CA ARG A 110 7.48 -4.03 10.90
C ARG A 110 6.66 -4.86 9.90
N GLN A 111 6.82 -6.19 9.86
CA GLN A 111 6.08 -7.05 8.93
C GLN A 111 4.93 -7.74 9.65
N VAL A 112 3.71 -7.58 9.16
CA VAL A 112 2.47 -8.09 9.77
C VAL A 112 2.50 -9.62 9.96
N ILE A 113 3.20 -10.32 9.08
CA ILE A 113 3.32 -11.79 9.09
C ILE A 113 4.46 -12.32 9.97
N ALA A 114 5.25 -11.43 10.58
CA ALA A 114 6.44 -11.82 11.32
C ALA A 114 6.16 -11.97 12.82
N PHE A 115 5.92 -13.19 13.25
CA PHE A 115 5.73 -13.61 14.63
C PHE A 115 6.79 -14.66 15.02
N GLN A 116 7.00 -14.88 16.32
CA GLN A 116 7.90 -15.95 16.79
C GLN A 116 7.47 -17.31 16.23
N SER A 117 6.16 -17.56 16.11
CA SER A 117 5.59 -18.81 15.57
C SER A 117 5.72 -18.96 14.05
N THR A 118 6.05 -17.90 13.32
CA THR A 118 6.16 -17.94 11.86
C THR A 118 7.60 -17.89 11.34
N MET A 119 8.60 -17.84 12.25
CA MET A 119 10.02 -17.81 11.89
C MET A 119 10.40 -18.97 10.96
N GLY A 120 11.17 -18.67 9.90
CA GLY A 120 11.64 -19.64 8.92
C GLY A 120 10.59 -20.10 7.90
N ARG A 121 9.32 -19.75 8.05
CA ARG A 121 8.26 -20.07 7.10
C ARG A 121 8.31 -19.10 5.90
N ARG A 122 7.94 -19.58 4.71
CA ARG A 122 7.84 -18.70 3.52
C ARG A 122 6.81 -17.61 3.77
N LYS A 123 7.15 -16.37 3.44
CA LYS A 123 6.26 -15.22 3.63
C LYS A 123 4.94 -15.37 2.90
N ILE A 124 4.96 -15.91 1.68
CA ILE A 124 3.76 -16.14 0.88
C ILE A 124 2.79 -17.13 1.53
N ASP A 125 3.31 -18.17 2.20
CA ASP A 125 2.46 -19.17 2.87
C ASP A 125 1.77 -18.58 4.09
N VAL A 126 2.53 -17.85 4.93
CA VAL A 126 2.00 -17.17 6.12
C VAL A 126 0.97 -16.11 5.73
N MET A 127 1.27 -15.32 4.68
CA MET A 127 0.35 -14.29 4.19
C MET A 127 -0.94 -14.89 3.64
N ARG A 128 -0.84 -16.00 2.89
CA ARG A 128 -2.01 -16.70 2.37
C ARG A 128 -2.91 -17.22 3.48
N GLU A 129 -2.35 -17.84 4.51
CA GLU A 129 -3.11 -18.30 5.68
C GLU A 129 -3.84 -17.14 6.36
N MET A 130 -3.15 -16.03 6.60
CA MET A 130 -3.74 -14.83 7.18
C MET A 130 -4.86 -14.26 6.31
N CYS A 131 -4.67 -14.20 4.99
CA CYS A 131 -5.72 -13.73 4.08
C CYS A 131 -7.00 -14.57 4.18
N LEU A 132 -6.85 -15.90 4.19
CA LEU A 132 -7.98 -16.84 4.26
C LEU A 132 -8.65 -16.86 5.64
N ASP A 133 -7.93 -16.54 6.71
CA ASP A 133 -8.49 -16.37 8.05
C ASP A 133 -9.31 -15.07 8.17
N ILE A 134 -8.88 -14.01 7.47
CA ILE A 134 -9.61 -12.73 7.40
C ILE A 134 -10.84 -12.84 6.46
N ASN A 135 -10.65 -13.37 5.26
CA ASN A 135 -11.69 -13.53 4.26
C ASN A 135 -11.63 -14.93 3.62
N PRO A 136 -12.42 -15.87 4.11
CA PRO A 136 -12.43 -17.26 3.59
C PRO A 136 -12.84 -17.37 2.11
N ASN A 137 -13.52 -16.35 1.59
CA ASN A 137 -13.99 -16.33 0.19
C ASN A 137 -12.93 -15.74 -0.77
N ALA A 138 -11.82 -15.19 -0.27
CA ALA A 138 -10.78 -14.65 -1.12
C ALA A 138 -10.02 -15.76 -1.84
N ARG A 139 -9.76 -15.56 -3.13
CA ARG A 139 -8.85 -16.43 -3.89
C ARG A 139 -7.42 -15.88 -3.80
N VAL A 140 -6.54 -16.61 -3.15
CA VAL A 140 -5.15 -16.19 -2.94
C VAL A 140 -4.20 -17.10 -3.70
N ILE A 141 -3.59 -16.56 -4.74
CA ILE A 141 -2.57 -17.18 -5.59
C ILE A 141 -1.20 -16.76 -5.06
N THR A 142 -0.28 -17.69 -4.88
CA THR A 142 1.05 -17.39 -4.33
C THR A 142 2.16 -17.90 -5.24
N LYS A 143 3.18 -17.08 -5.48
CA LYS A 143 4.37 -17.43 -6.25
C LYS A 143 5.61 -17.21 -5.41
N HIS A 144 6.31 -18.32 -5.10
CA HIS A 144 7.59 -18.28 -4.40
C HIS A 144 8.70 -18.01 -5.40
N SER A 145 8.83 -16.75 -5.82
CA SER A 145 9.73 -16.35 -6.90
C SER A 145 10.33 -14.95 -6.65
N PHE A 146 11.48 -14.72 -7.28
CA PHE A 146 11.99 -13.39 -7.51
C PHE A 146 11.17 -12.68 -8.60
N VAL A 147 11.07 -11.38 -8.51
CA VAL A 147 10.69 -10.52 -9.63
C VAL A 147 11.98 -10.10 -10.33
N LEU A 148 12.28 -10.78 -11.44
CA LEU A 148 13.47 -10.54 -12.26
C LEU A 148 13.02 -10.19 -13.68
N ALA A 149 13.74 -9.26 -14.33
CA ALA A 149 13.42 -8.82 -15.68
C ALA A 149 13.35 -9.99 -16.69
N GLU A 150 14.24 -10.98 -16.52
CA GLU A 150 14.37 -12.10 -17.44
C GLU A 150 13.25 -13.12 -17.37
N THR A 151 12.50 -13.15 -16.26
CA THR A 151 11.48 -14.19 -15.98
C THR A 151 10.10 -13.62 -15.66
N PHE A 152 9.96 -12.30 -15.61
CA PHE A 152 8.72 -11.69 -15.16
C PHE A 152 7.59 -11.78 -16.19
N ASP A 153 7.91 -11.73 -17.48
CA ASP A 153 6.92 -11.91 -18.55
C ASP A 153 6.20 -13.26 -18.42
N ASP A 154 6.96 -14.33 -18.27
CA ASP A 154 6.41 -15.69 -18.09
C ASP A 154 5.62 -15.79 -16.78
N LEU A 155 6.18 -15.27 -15.68
CA LEU A 155 5.52 -15.27 -14.37
C LEU A 155 4.22 -14.47 -14.39
N TYR A 156 4.21 -13.30 -15.06
CA TYR A 156 3.01 -12.48 -15.21
C TYR A 156 1.96 -13.19 -16.06
N ALA A 157 2.35 -13.80 -17.18
CA ALA A 157 1.46 -14.56 -18.06
C ALA A 157 0.81 -15.76 -17.33
N GLU A 158 1.59 -16.51 -16.55
CA GLU A 158 1.09 -17.59 -15.70
C GLU A 158 0.07 -17.07 -14.68
N CYS A 159 0.39 -15.98 -13.99
CA CYS A 159 -0.54 -15.37 -13.02
C CYS A 159 -1.81 -14.84 -13.71
N LEU A 160 -1.70 -14.26 -14.88
CA LEU A 160 -2.82 -13.74 -15.66
C LEU A 160 -3.78 -14.87 -16.06
N GLU A 161 -3.24 -16.02 -16.52
CA GLU A 161 -4.03 -17.20 -16.83
C GLU A 161 -4.76 -17.74 -15.60
N GLU A 162 -4.08 -17.86 -14.45
CA GLU A 162 -4.70 -18.27 -13.19
C GLU A 162 -5.76 -17.27 -12.68
N CYS A 163 -5.74 -16.04 -13.18
CA CYS A 163 -6.68 -14.96 -12.85
C CYS A 163 -7.77 -14.75 -13.92
N ASP A 164 -8.02 -15.75 -14.77
CA ASP A 164 -9.03 -15.68 -15.82
C ASP A 164 -8.79 -14.48 -16.78
N GLY A 165 -7.53 -14.16 -17.04
CA GLY A 165 -7.09 -13.09 -17.94
C GLY A 165 -7.24 -11.67 -17.38
N ARG A 166 -7.41 -11.50 -16.06
CA ARG A 166 -7.63 -10.17 -15.47
C ARG A 166 -6.77 -9.91 -14.24
N ILE A 167 -5.97 -8.85 -14.31
CA ILE A 167 -5.28 -8.21 -13.17
C ILE A 167 -5.59 -6.72 -13.22
N ASP A 168 -6.31 -6.21 -12.22
CA ASP A 168 -6.80 -4.83 -12.19
C ASP A 168 -5.73 -3.85 -11.71
N PHE A 169 -4.86 -4.28 -10.78
CA PHE A 169 -3.76 -3.50 -10.23
C PHE A 169 -2.52 -4.34 -9.99
N VAL A 170 -1.37 -3.74 -10.22
CA VAL A 170 -0.07 -4.23 -9.77
C VAL A 170 0.46 -3.26 -8.71
N LEU A 171 0.85 -3.79 -7.55
CA LEU A 171 1.38 -3.01 -6.43
C LEU A 171 2.82 -3.40 -6.19
N ASP A 172 3.72 -2.48 -6.48
CA ASP A 172 5.15 -2.70 -6.32
C ASP A 172 5.60 -2.27 -4.92
N CYS A 173 5.78 -3.26 -4.04
CA CYS A 173 6.27 -3.12 -2.67
C CYS A 173 7.70 -3.66 -2.50
N ILE A 174 8.45 -3.82 -3.61
CA ILE A 174 9.83 -4.30 -3.63
C ILE A 174 10.78 -3.19 -3.17
N ASP A 175 11.92 -3.54 -2.60
CA ASP A 175 12.95 -2.60 -2.15
C ASP A 175 14.10 -2.40 -3.16
N THR A 176 14.22 -3.29 -4.15
CA THR A 176 15.29 -3.27 -5.15
C THR A 176 14.97 -2.30 -6.29
N ILE A 177 15.76 -1.23 -6.41
CA ILE A 177 15.51 -0.13 -7.37
C ILE A 177 15.53 -0.62 -8.83
N SER A 178 16.44 -1.51 -9.21
CA SER A 178 16.49 -2.06 -10.58
C SER A 178 15.19 -2.76 -10.96
N THR A 179 14.66 -3.56 -10.05
CA THR A 179 13.38 -4.26 -10.24
C THR A 179 12.21 -3.28 -10.32
N LYS A 180 12.17 -2.24 -9.46
CA LYS A 180 11.14 -1.18 -9.54
C LYS A 180 11.10 -0.48 -10.89
N ILE A 181 12.28 -0.17 -11.43
CA ILE A 181 12.39 0.49 -12.74
C ILE A 181 11.86 -0.44 -13.84
N PHE A 182 12.25 -1.70 -13.81
CA PHE A 182 11.78 -2.70 -14.75
C PHE A 182 10.25 -2.88 -14.67
N VAL A 183 9.69 -3.03 -13.45
CA VAL A 183 8.23 -3.18 -13.27
C VAL A 183 7.48 -1.95 -13.77
N ALA A 184 8.04 -0.75 -13.60
CA ALA A 184 7.43 0.48 -14.11
C ALA A 184 7.45 0.55 -15.64
N GLU A 185 8.52 0.08 -16.29
CA GLU A 185 8.65 -0.04 -17.75
C GLU A 185 7.65 -1.08 -18.29
N PHE A 186 7.65 -2.26 -17.71
CA PHE A 186 6.72 -3.34 -18.04
C PHE A 186 5.25 -2.88 -17.91
N ALA A 187 4.90 -2.21 -16.81
CA ALA A 187 3.54 -1.72 -16.60
C ALA A 187 3.12 -0.68 -17.67
N GLN A 188 4.03 0.22 -18.07
CA GLN A 188 3.74 1.18 -19.14
C GLN A 188 3.55 0.48 -20.50
N GLU A 189 4.39 -0.50 -20.83
CA GLU A 189 4.33 -1.24 -22.09
C GLU A 189 3.04 -2.06 -22.22
N HIS A 190 2.56 -2.61 -21.10
CA HIS A 190 1.36 -3.45 -21.06
C HIS A 190 0.08 -2.70 -20.61
N GLY A 191 0.16 -1.39 -20.41
CA GLY A 191 -0.99 -0.58 -19.99
C GLY A 191 -1.56 -0.95 -18.63
N LEU A 192 -0.72 -1.42 -17.69
CA LEU A 192 -1.15 -1.88 -16.37
C LEU A 192 -1.28 -0.70 -15.39
N ARG A 193 -2.25 -0.78 -14.50
CA ARG A 193 -2.40 0.16 -13.38
C ARG A 193 -1.39 -0.21 -12.28
N LEU A 194 -0.34 0.58 -12.16
CA LEU A 194 0.74 0.36 -11.20
C LEU A 194 0.75 1.43 -10.12
N ILE A 195 0.87 1.02 -8.85
CA ILE A 195 1.24 1.89 -7.73
C ILE A 195 2.54 1.36 -7.13
N SER A 196 3.55 2.22 -7.00
CA SER A 196 4.87 1.83 -6.49
C SER A 196 5.17 2.49 -5.15
N ALA A 197 5.58 1.70 -4.16
CA ALA A 197 6.10 2.19 -2.89
C ALA A 197 7.50 2.77 -3.07
N MET A 198 7.75 3.96 -2.52
CA MET A 198 9.10 4.53 -2.46
C MET A 198 9.79 4.20 -1.11
N GLY A 199 10.73 5.03 -0.66
CA GLY A 199 11.51 4.73 0.54
C GLY A 199 10.74 4.97 1.84
N ALA A 200 10.66 3.94 2.69
CA ALA A 200 10.13 4.04 4.05
C ALA A 200 11.24 4.01 5.14
N GLY A 201 12.49 3.80 4.74
CA GLY A 201 13.65 3.79 5.66
C GLY A 201 14.11 5.18 6.06
N ASN A 202 14.62 5.31 7.29
CA ASN A 202 15.09 6.57 7.88
C ASN A 202 14.03 7.67 7.93
N LYS A 203 12.77 7.28 8.13
CA LYS A 203 11.60 8.15 8.22
C LYS A 203 10.89 7.92 9.55
N LEU A 204 10.40 8.99 10.16
CA LEU A 204 9.74 8.98 11.47
C LEU A 204 8.36 9.67 11.45
N GLN A 205 8.09 10.53 10.46
CA GLN A 205 6.89 11.36 10.41
C GLN A 205 5.86 10.77 9.45
N PRO A 206 4.88 10.01 9.96
CA PRO A 206 3.86 9.39 9.11
C PRO A 206 2.97 10.41 8.41
N GLU A 207 2.79 11.59 8.99
CA GLU A 207 2.07 12.72 8.40
C GLU A 207 2.73 13.27 7.12
N CYS A 208 3.98 12.90 6.86
CA CYS A 208 4.70 13.21 5.64
C CYS A 208 4.47 12.22 4.50
N LEU A 209 3.72 11.14 4.74
CA LEU A 209 3.35 10.21 3.67
C LEU A 209 2.39 10.88 2.69
N ARG A 210 2.62 10.65 1.39
CA ARG A 210 1.85 11.22 0.28
C ARG A 210 1.70 10.19 -0.84
N ALA A 211 0.55 10.25 -1.51
CA ALA A 211 0.35 9.63 -2.80
C ALA A 211 0.44 10.71 -3.89
N ALA A 212 1.28 10.52 -4.90
CA ALA A 212 1.53 11.51 -5.94
C ALA A 212 2.01 10.85 -7.24
N ASP A 213 2.15 11.63 -8.30
CA ASP A 213 2.99 11.20 -9.44
C ASP A 213 4.47 11.23 -9.03
N LEU A 214 5.25 10.29 -9.54
CA LEU A 214 6.68 10.21 -9.27
C LEU A 214 7.41 11.55 -9.51
N TYR A 215 6.99 12.30 -10.54
CA TYR A 215 7.64 13.55 -10.93
C TYR A 215 7.33 14.74 -10.02
N GLU A 216 6.33 14.61 -9.15
CA GLU A 216 5.94 15.60 -8.14
C GLU A 216 6.60 15.35 -6.76
N THR A 217 7.27 14.19 -6.62
CA THR A 217 7.87 13.80 -5.33
C THR A 217 9.05 14.69 -4.93
N VAL A 218 9.20 14.94 -3.63
CA VAL A 218 10.29 15.72 -3.03
C VAL A 218 10.94 14.97 -1.88
N ASN A 219 12.18 15.32 -1.54
CA ASN A 219 12.93 14.85 -0.36
C ASN A 219 13.12 13.34 -0.22
N ASP A 220 12.76 12.55 -1.20
CA ASP A 220 12.90 11.10 -1.17
C ASP A 220 14.05 10.63 -2.08
N PRO A 221 15.09 9.96 -1.55
CA PRO A 221 16.24 9.51 -2.33
C PRO A 221 15.88 8.46 -3.39
N ILE A 222 14.95 7.53 -3.08
CA ILE A 222 14.52 6.49 -4.04
C ILE A 222 13.76 7.14 -5.17
N SER A 223 12.80 8.01 -4.88
CA SER A 223 12.06 8.76 -5.89
C SER A 223 12.98 9.58 -6.81
N ARG A 224 14.06 10.15 -6.27
CA ARG A 224 15.05 10.89 -7.07
C ARG A 224 15.75 9.98 -8.08
N ILE A 225 16.12 8.76 -7.68
CA ILE A 225 16.75 7.78 -8.58
C ILE A 225 15.72 7.30 -9.60
N MET A 226 14.52 6.93 -9.16
CA MET A 226 13.41 6.50 -10.01
C MET A 226 13.08 7.54 -11.07
N ARG A 227 12.92 8.83 -10.71
CA ARG A 227 12.68 9.92 -11.67
C ARG A 227 13.75 10.00 -12.76
N LYS A 228 15.03 9.86 -12.37
CA LYS A 228 16.14 9.90 -13.35
C LYS A 228 16.07 8.74 -14.33
N GLU A 229 15.86 7.54 -13.82
CA GLU A 229 15.88 6.32 -14.63
C GLU A 229 14.60 6.14 -15.45
N CYS A 230 13.44 6.51 -14.90
CA CYS A 230 12.16 6.50 -15.62
C CYS A 230 12.16 7.50 -16.79
N ARG A 231 12.72 8.72 -16.61
CA ARG A 231 12.86 9.68 -17.71
C ARG A 231 13.69 9.13 -18.88
N LYS A 232 14.80 8.41 -18.60
CA LYS A 232 15.63 7.80 -19.64
C LYS A 232 14.89 6.74 -20.47
N ARG A 233 13.89 6.09 -19.86
CA ARG A 233 13.07 5.03 -20.46
C ARG A 233 11.75 5.53 -21.03
N GLY A 234 11.52 6.84 -21.00
CA GLY A 234 10.30 7.44 -21.54
C GLY A 234 9.05 7.13 -20.72
N ILE A 235 9.20 6.74 -19.44
CA ILE A 235 8.06 6.55 -18.52
C ILE A 235 7.54 7.94 -18.14
N LYS A 236 6.31 8.24 -18.52
CA LYS A 236 5.73 9.59 -18.40
C LYS A 236 5.04 9.82 -17.06
N HIS A 237 4.42 8.78 -16.53
CA HIS A 237 3.63 8.81 -15.31
C HIS A 237 3.88 7.55 -14.50
N LEU A 238 3.96 7.69 -13.19
CA LEU A 238 4.00 6.57 -12.25
C LEU A 238 3.38 7.02 -10.94
N ARG A 239 2.26 6.42 -10.55
CA ARG A 239 1.66 6.66 -9.23
C ARG A 239 2.54 6.04 -8.16
N VAL A 240 2.88 6.83 -7.13
CA VAL A 240 3.74 6.38 -6.04
C VAL A 240 3.19 6.79 -4.68
N VAL A 241 3.52 5.99 -3.66
CA VAL A 241 3.39 6.40 -2.26
C VAL A 241 4.80 6.60 -1.70
N TYR A 242 5.05 7.77 -1.14
CA TYR A 242 6.36 8.20 -0.67
C TYR A 242 6.25 9.08 0.59
N SER A 243 7.36 9.32 1.28
CA SER A 243 7.42 10.33 2.35
C SER A 243 8.18 11.57 1.90
N CYS A 244 7.56 12.74 2.04
CA CYS A 244 8.22 14.02 1.78
C CYS A 244 9.14 14.49 2.92
N GLU A 245 9.28 13.72 3.98
CA GLU A 245 10.20 13.96 5.09
C GLU A 245 11.65 13.89 4.61
N GLN A 246 12.52 14.75 5.15
CA GLN A 246 13.97 14.58 5.00
C GLN A 246 14.41 13.33 5.76
N PRO A 247 15.18 12.41 5.15
CA PRO A 247 15.64 11.23 5.85
C PRO A 247 16.47 11.58 7.11
N VAL A 248 16.16 10.90 8.21
CA VAL A 248 16.95 11.03 9.45
C VAL A 248 18.35 10.48 9.21
N PRO A 249 19.42 11.24 9.55
CA PRO A 249 20.78 10.75 9.44
C PRO A 249 21.00 9.55 10.38
N VAL A 250 21.45 8.43 9.83
CA VAL A 250 21.83 7.26 10.62
C VAL A 250 23.37 7.15 10.61
N PRO A 251 24.00 7.07 11.78
CA PRO A 251 25.46 6.90 11.86
C PRO A 251 25.88 5.60 11.16
N VAL A 252 26.83 5.70 10.25
CA VAL A 252 27.46 4.53 9.63
C VAL A 252 28.45 3.95 10.63
N ARG A 253 28.33 2.66 10.95
CA ARG A 253 29.28 1.97 11.83
C ARG A 253 30.66 1.98 11.17
N GLU A 254 31.67 2.45 11.90
CA GLU A 254 33.04 2.46 11.42
C GLU A 254 33.51 1.03 11.06
N GLY A 255 34.07 0.85 9.86
CA GLY A 255 34.50 -0.47 9.39
C GLY A 255 33.39 -1.34 8.79
N ALA A 256 32.15 -0.89 8.74
CA ALA A 256 31.05 -1.66 8.13
C ALA A 256 31.33 -1.97 6.65
N PRO A 257 31.13 -3.24 6.20
CA PRO A 257 31.24 -3.59 4.80
C PRO A 257 30.22 -2.79 3.94
N ARG A 258 30.50 -2.69 2.64
CA ARG A 258 29.61 -1.91 1.72
C ARG A 258 28.14 -2.33 1.78
N SER A 259 27.88 -3.62 2.02
CA SER A 259 26.54 -4.17 2.21
C SER A 259 25.83 -3.66 3.47
N GLU A 260 26.57 -3.32 4.53
CA GLU A 260 26.02 -2.75 5.77
C GLU A 260 25.93 -1.21 5.75
N ARG A 261 26.58 -0.53 4.79
CA ARG A 261 26.49 0.94 4.64
C ARG A 261 25.12 1.41 4.19
N SER A 262 24.31 0.50 3.67
CA SER A 262 22.91 0.72 3.35
C SER A 262 21.96 0.30 4.47
N ASN A 263 22.47 0.07 5.69
CA ASN A 263 21.66 -0.35 6.83
C ASN A 263 20.74 0.79 7.25
N LEU A 264 19.55 0.81 6.61
CA LEU A 264 18.54 1.80 6.85
C LEU A 264 17.84 1.50 8.18
N GLY A 265 17.73 2.49 9.04
CA GLY A 265 16.83 2.44 10.18
C GLY A 265 15.39 2.35 9.68
N THR A 266 14.56 1.59 10.37
CA THR A 266 13.14 1.45 10.00
C THR A 266 12.27 1.52 11.25
N ALA A 267 11.45 2.56 11.33
CA ALA A 267 10.42 2.65 12.36
C ALA A 267 9.35 1.57 12.12
N SER A 268 8.78 1.03 13.20
CA SER A 268 7.82 -0.08 13.12
C SER A 268 6.54 0.27 12.36
N TYR A 269 6.16 1.53 12.35
CA TYR A 269 4.91 2.05 11.78
C TYR A 269 5.06 2.60 10.35
N MET A 270 6.22 3.09 9.94
CA MET A 270 6.37 3.77 8.64
C MET A 270 6.10 2.86 7.44
N PRO A 271 6.74 1.67 7.29
CA PRO A 271 6.40 0.78 6.19
C PRO A 271 4.94 0.27 6.24
N PRO A 272 4.37 -0.12 7.40
CA PRO A 272 2.97 -0.49 7.48
C PRO A 272 2.02 0.62 7.01
N MET A 273 2.20 1.86 7.46
CA MET A 273 1.35 2.98 7.06
C MET A 273 1.46 3.28 5.56
N MET A 274 2.65 3.15 4.98
CA MET A 274 2.84 3.25 3.52
C MET A 274 2.05 2.16 2.79
N GLY A 275 2.07 0.92 3.29
CA GLY A 275 1.28 -0.19 2.75
C GLY A 275 -0.22 0.05 2.83
N GLN A 276 -0.70 0.57 3.97
CA GLN A 276 -2.10 0.95 4.16
C GLN A 276 -2.53 2.07 3.19
N MET A 277 -1.67 3.05 2.91
CA MET A 277 -1.95 4.10 1.92
C MET A 277 -2.04 3.55 0.50
N ILE A 278 -1.17 2.62 0.10
CA ILE A 278 -1.25 1.96 -1.22
C ILE A 278 -2.57 1.20 -1.34
N ALA A 279 -2.94 0.44 -0.30
CA ALA A 279 -4.21 -0.26 -0.27
C ALA A 279 -5.41 0.72 -0.34
N ALA A 280 -5.37 1.84 0.38
CA ALA A 280 -6.41 2.85 0.35
C ALA A 280 -6.61 3.46 -1.04
N GLU A 281 -5.52 3.81 -1.75
CA GLU A 281 -5.57 4.26 -3.15
C GLU A 281 -6.21 3.19 -4.05
N THR A 282 -5.77 1.94 -3.90
CA THR A 282 -6.24 0.81 -4.71
C THR A 282 -7.73 0.54 -4.47
N LEU A 283 -8.15 0.44 -3.20
CA LEU A 283 -9.54 0.17 -2.83
C LEU A 283 -10.48 1.25 -3.33
N ARG A 284 -10.14 2.53 -3.14
CA ARG A 284 -10.95 3.66 -3.64
C ARG A 284 -11.05 3.66 -5.15
N ALA A 285 -9.95 3.40 -5.84
CA ALA A 285 -9.91 3.35 -7.29
C ALA A 285 -10.74 2.19 -7.88
N ILE A 286 -10.75 1.01 -7.22
CA ILE A 286 -11.57 -0.13 -7.63
C ILE A 286 -13.04 0.12 -7.32
N ALA A 287 -13.33 0.66 -6.13
CA ALA A 287 -14.70 0.91 -5.69
C ALA A 287 -15.34 2.14 -6.37
N HIS A 288 -14.58 2.97 -7.09
CA HIS A 288 -15.01 4.24 -7.70
C HIS A 288 -15.56 5.20 -6.64
N VAL A 289 -14.82 5.41 -5.56
CA VAL A 289 -15.24 6.31 -4.48
C VAL A 289 -14.21 7.41 -4.22
N GLY A 290 -14.67 8.53 -3.66
CA GLY A 290 -13.83 9.69 -3.37
C GLY A 290 -13.38 10.38 -4.68
N GLU A 291 -12.09 10.69 -4.79
CA GLU A 291 -11.50 11.30 -6.00
C GLU A 291 -11.54 10.40 -7.25
N PHE A 292 -11.91 9.13 -7.09
CA PHE A 292 -12.05 8.13 -8.15
C PHE A 292 -13.52 7.85 -8.49
N ALA A 293 -14.48 8.62 -7.95
CA ALA A 293 -15.89 8.54 -8.33
C ALA A 293 -16.05 9.01 -9.78
N ASP A 294 -16.91 8.32 -10.54
CA ASP A 294 -17.22 8.63 -11.94
C ASP A 294 -18.01 9.95 -12.06
#